data_e48c5b8a81d5a5fd54d1a83918b42d6b
#
_entry.id   e48c5b8a81d5a5fd54d1a83918b42d6b
#
_cell.length_a   1.000
_cell.length_b   1.000
_cell.length_c   1.000
_cell.angle_alpha   90.00
_cell.angle_beta   90.00
_cell.angle_gamma   90.00
#
_symmetry.space_group_name_H-M   'P 1'
#
loop_
_entity.id
_entity.type
_entity.pdbx_description
1 polymer ?
#
loop_
_entity_poly.entity_id
_entity_poly.type
_entity_poly.pdbx_seq_one_letter_code
_entity_poly.pdbx_strand_id
1 'polypeptide(L)'
;VSAPLLIGLTGYAGTGKDTVREILESSGFCGFAFADPIRNMVRELLASTGIDECWMARRELKEEAIPQLGVSYRELAQTLGTEWGRRLQPDFWLRIANAYVADLTYQGASALVVSDVRFANEAAWVRQRGGVIWRIHRELAGRVREHVSESELDGIKPDVTLHNDGTVADLSRTVCEALRNRV
;
A
#
# COMPACT_ATOMS: atom_id res chain seq x y z
N VAL A 1 -10.54 -16.45 -19.16
CA VAL A 1 -10.52 -15.07 -18.63
C VAL A 1 -9.06 -14.68 -18.53
N SER A 2 -8.67 -13.57 -19.18
CA SER A 2 -7.30 -13.02 -19.03
C SER A 2 -7.07 -12.58 -17.60
N ALA A 3 -5.81 -12.73 -17.11
CA ALA A 3 -5.45 -12.20 -15.79
C ALA A 3 -5.66 -10.68 -15.75
N PRO A 4 -6.13 -10.11 -14.63
CA PRO A 4 -6.33 -8.68 -14.53
C PRO A 4 -4.99 -7.94 -14.62
N LEU A 5 -5.02 -6.73 -15.18
CA LEU A 5 -3.86 -5.84 -15.16
C LEU A 5 -3.54 -5.49 -13.69
N LEU A 6 -2.31 -5.72 -13.25
CA LEU A 6 -1.90 -5.47 -11.86
C LEU A 6 -0.78 -4.44 -11.78
N ILE A 7 -0.99 -3.38 -11.00
CA ILE A 7 0.02 -2.36 -10.69
C ILE A 7 0.32 -2.39 -9.20
N GLY A 8 1.59 -2.55 -8.82
CA GLY A 8 2.06 -2.38 -7.44
C GLY A 8 2.70 -1.01 -7.26
N LEU A 9 2.22 -0.23 -6.28
CA LEU A 9 2.80 1.07 -5.95
C LEU A 9 3.81 0.93 -4.82
N THR A 10 4.99 1.50 -5.01
CA THR A 10 6.05 1.59 -4.00
C THR A 10 6.56 3.02 -3.85
N GLY A 11 7.22 3.33 -2.75
CA GLY A 11 7.77 4.66 -2.45
C GLY A 11 7.62 5.01 -0.97
N TYR A 12 8.38 6.00 -0.51
CA TYR A 12 8.38 6.43 0.88
C TYR A 12 7.05 7.05 1.35
N ALA A 13 6.93 7.24 2.65
CA ALA A 13 5.76 7.91 3.22
C ALA A 13 5.64 9.34 2.68
N GLY A 14 4.42 9.76 2.31
CA GLY A 14 4.16 11.12 1.82
C GLY A 14 4.54 11.38 0.35
N THR A 15 4.97 10.36 -0.42
CA THR A 15 5.28 10.53 -1.85
C THR A 15 4.05 10.69 -2.74
N GLY A 16 2.83 10.39 -2.24
CA GLY A 16 1.58 10.50 -3.02
C GLY A 16 1.06 9.19 -3.59
N LYS A 17 1.46 8.03 -3.02
CA LYS A 17 0.92 6.72 -3.43
C LYS A 17 -0.61 6.64 -3.36
N ASP A 18 -1.20 7.20 -2.29
CA ASP A 18 -2.65 7.19 -2.12
C ASP A 18 -3.34 8.00 -3.21
N THR A 19 -2.78 9.17 -3.58
CA THR A 19 -3.29 9.98 -4.71
C THR A 19 -3.18 9.22 -6.04
N VAL A 20 -2.06 8.52 -6.29
CA VAL A 20 -1.91 7.69 -7.50
C VAL A 20 -2.93 6.55 -7.49
N ARG A 21 -3.17 5.90 -6.34
CA ARG A 21 -4.22 4.90 -6.20
C ARG A 21 -5.59 5.46 -6.55
N GLU A 22 -5.98 6.61 -6.01
CA GLU A 22 -7.26 7.28 -6.30
C GLU A 22 -7.42 7.61 -7.80
N ILE A 23 -6.36 8.08 -8.47
CA ILE A 23 -6.35 8.34 -9.90
C ILE A 23 -6.58 7.03 -10.69
N LEU A 24 -5.92 5.94 -10.31
CA LEU A 24 -6.09 4.63 -10.94
C LEU A 24 -7.50 4.08 -10.70
N GLU A 25 -8.04 4.20 -9.49
CA GLU A 25 -9.42 3.79 -9.15
C GLU A 25 -10.44 4.58 -9.98
N SER A 26 -10.22 5.88 -10.16
CA SER A 26 -11.05 6.72 -11.05
C SER A 26 -10.96 6.29 -12.53
N SER A 27 -9.91 5.54 -12.88
CA SER A 27 -9.70 4.95 -14.22
C SER A 27 -10.16 3.50 -14.32
N GLY A 28 -10.91 2.99 -13.33
CA GLY A 28 -11.52 1.66 -13.33
C GLY A 28 -10.69 0.55 -12.70
N PHE A 29 -9.62 0.88 -11.97
CA PHE A 29 -8.88 -0.10 -11.16
C PHE A 29 -9.59 -0.36 -9.85
N CYS A 30 -9.53 -1.61 -9.36
CA CYS A 30 -9.90 -1.94 -7.98
C CYS A 30 -8.66 -1.89 -7.10
N GLY A 31 -8.69 -1.03 -6.08
CA GLY A 31 -7.55 -0.79 -5.19
C GLY A 31 -7.60 -1.66 -3.93
N PHE A 32 -6.44 -2.14 -3.50
CA PHE A 32 -6.25 -2.79 -2.20
C PHE A 32 -4.84 -2.52 -1.66
N ALA A 33 -4.60 -2.90 -0.40
CA ALA A 33 -3.29 -2.88 0.22
C ALA A 33 -3.02 -4.19 0.97
N PHE A 34 -1.76 -4.63 1.02
CA PHE A 34 -1.36 -5.77 1.87
C PHE A 34 -1.65 -5.50 3.35
N ALA A 35 -1.62 -4.23 3.75
CA ALA A 35 -1.92 -3.79 5.11
C ALA A 35 -3.42 -3.62 5.42
N ASP A 36 -4.34 -3.78 4.47
CA ASP A 36 -5.78 -3.61 4.75
C ASP A 36 -6.30 -4.56 5.83
N PRO A 37 -5.93 -5.85 5.88
CA PRO A 37 -6.30 -6.73 6.98
C PRO A 37 -5.76 -6.24 8.33
N ILE A 38 -4.55 -5.70 8.37
CA ILE A 38 -3.94 -5.14 9.59
C ILE A 38 -4.73 -3.93 10.06
N ARG A 39 -5.09 -3.03 9.15
CA ARG A 39 -5.92 -1.84 9.46
C ARG A 39 -7.28 -2.25 10.02
N ASN A 40 -7.90 -3.28 9.44
CA ASN A 40 -9.17 -3.81 9.91
C ASN A 40 -9.05 -4.42 11.32
N MET A 41 -7.99 -5.17 11.59
CA MET A 41 -7.72 -5.74 12.92
C MET A 41 -7.55 -4.64 13.98
N VAL A 42 -6.78 -3.59 13.68
CA VAL A 42 -6.59 -2.47 14.61
C VAL A 42 -7.90 -1.68 14.78
N ARG A 43 -8.65 -1.45 13.70
CA ARG A 43 -9.96 -0.79 13.77
C ARG A 43 -10.90 -1.52 14.70
N GLU A 44 -11.00 -2.84 14.58
CA GLU A 44 -11.85 -3.66 15.41
C GLU A 44 -11.41 -3.64 16.89
N LEU A 45 -10.09 -3.67 17.12
CA LEU A 45 -9.53 -3.51 18.47
C LEU A 45 -9.95 -2.16 19.10
N LEU A 46 -9.80 -1.05 18.37
CA LEU A 46 -10.18 0.28 18.85
C LEU A 46 -11.70 0.35 19.10
N ALA A 47 -12.50 -0.14 18.16
CA ALA A 47 -13.96 -0.15 18.27
C ALA A 47 -14.44 -0.95 19.49
N SER A 48 -13.86 -2.13 19.73
CA SER A 48 -14.21 -2.99 20.88
C SER A 48 -13.89 -2.36 22.25
N THR A 49 -12.99 -1.39 22.27
CA THR A 49 -12.59 -0.66 23.50
C THR A 49 -13.19 0.74 23.59
N GLY A 50 -14.01 1.14 22.63
CA GLY A 50 -14.60 2.49 22.57
C GLY A 50 -13.60 3.61 22.28
N ILE A 51 -12.43 3.27 21.72
CA ILE A 51 -11.41 4.25 21.34
C ILE A 51 -11.76 4.79 19.94
N ASP A 52 -11.71 6.11 19.80
CA ASP A 52 -12.07 6.80 18.55
C ASP A 52 -11.11 6.44 17.40
N GLU A 53 -11.64 6.22 16.21
CA GLU A 53 -10.86 5.91 14.99
C GLU A 53 -9.96 7.06 14.52
N CYS A 54 -10.07 8.26 15.08
CA CYS A 54 -9.21 9.40 14.74
C CYS A 54 -7.71 9.05 14.90
N TRP A 55 -7.36 8.16 15.81
CA TRP A 55 -6.00 7.65 15.99
C TRP A 55 -5.43 6.92 14.75
N MET A 56 -6.32 6.35 13.93
CA MET A 56 -5.97 5.73 12.66
C MET A 56 -6.08 6.70 11.49
N ALA A 57 -7.04 7.62 11.52
CA ALA A 57 -7.38 8.49 10.40
C ALA A 57 -6.45 9.69 10.30
N ARG A 58 -6.16 10.36 11.42
CA ARG A 58 -5.38 11.59 11.43
C ARG A 58 -3.88 11.30 11.40
N ARG A 59 -3.19 11.89 10.41
CA ARG A 59 -1.76 11.66 10.17
C ARG A 59 -0.91 12.00 11.39
N GLU A 60 -1.21 13.11 12.05
CA GLU A 60 -0.51 13.62 13.24
C GLU A 60 -0.62 12.68 14.44
N LEU A 61 -1.76 11.98 14.60
CA LEU A 61 -2.00 11.08 15.72
C LEU A 61 -1.40 9.68 15.55
N LYS A 62 -1.04 9.30 14.32
CA LYS A 62 -0.56 7.93 14.06
C LYS A 62 0.72 7.54 14.80
N GLU A 63 1.52 8.52 15.17
CA GLU A 63 2.78 8.36 15.92
C GLU A 63 2.61 8.60 17.42
N GLU A 64 1.48 9.18 17.85
CA GLU A 64 1.22 9.48 19.24
C GLU A 64 0.67 8.25 19.96
N ALA A 65 1.08 8.08 21.24
CA ALA A 65 0.55 7.00 22.06
C ALA A 65 -0.94 7.22 22.36
N ILE A 66 -1.75 6.22 22.05
CA ILE A 66 -3.17 6.18 22.42
C ILE A 66 -3.24 6.09 23.95
N PRO A 67 -3.86 7.06 24.66
CA PRO A 67 -3.75 7.14 26.12
C PRO A 67 -4.22 5.88 26.85
N GLN A 68 -5.24 5.19 26.32
CA GLN A 68 -5.80 3.98 26.92
C GLN A 68 -4.90 2.74 26.70
N LEU A 69 -4.05 2.75 25.68
CA LEU A 69 -3.23 1.58 25.30
C LEU A 69 -1.74 1.78 25.60
N GLY A 70 -1.26 3.02 25.73
CA GLY A 70 0.14 3.36 25.95
C GLY A 70 1.05 3.11 24.73
N VAL A 71 0.46 2.79 23.56
CA VAL A 71 1.16 2.56 22.28
C VAL A 71 0.46 3.31 21.16
N SER A 72 1.21 3.64 20.10
CA SER A 72 0.66 4.36 18.95
C SER A 72 -0.03 3.40 17.97
N TYR A 73 -0.90 3.95 17.10
CA TYR A 73 -1.46 3.20 15.98
C TYR A 73 -0.37 2.59 15.11
N ARG A 74 0.72 3.33 14.85
CA ARG A 74 1.82 2.85 14.03
C ARG A 74 2.53 1.65 14.63
N GLU A 75 2.80 1.67 15.94
CA GLU A 75 3.40 0.53 16.65
C GLU A 75 2.48 -0.69 16.59
N LEU A 76 1.18 -0.54 16.82
CA LEU A 76 0.21 -1.63 16.67
C LEU A 76 0.24 -2.23 15.26
N ALA A 77 0.18 -1.38 14.23
CA ALA A 77 0.15 -1.83 12.84
C ALA A 77 1.48 -2.50 12.43
N GLN A 78 2.62 -1.99 12.86
CA GLN A 78 3.94 -2.55 12.58
C GLN A 78 4.14 -3.90 13.28
N THR A 79 3.80 -3.99 14.56
CA THR A 79 3.87 -5.24 15.34
C THR A 79 2.99 -6.32 14.75
N LEU A 80 1.73 -6.01 14.43
CA LEU A 80 0.84 -6.96 13.76
C LEU A 80 1.34 -7.37 12.38
N GLY A 81 1.82 -6.42 11.59
CA GLY A 81 2.26 -6.66 10.22
C GLY A 81 3.55 -7.47 10.14
N THR A 82 4.55 -7.10 10.91
CA THR A 82 5.91 -7.63 10.81
C THR A 82 6.17 -8.70 11.87
N GLU A 83 6.02 -8.33 13.15
CA GLU A 83 6.45 -9.21 14.24
C GLU A 83 5.47 -10.38 14.46
N TRP A 84 4.18 -10.15 14.24
CA TRP A 84 3.18 -11.20 14.37
C TRP A 84 2.95 -11.92 13.04
N GLY A 85 2.44 -11.24 12.01
CA GLY A 85 1.99 -11.89 10.79
C GLY A 85 3.13 -12.56 10.02
N ARG A 86 4.23 -11.83 9.74
CA ARG A 86 5.38 -12.38 9.00
C ARG A 86 6.20 -13.39 9.80
N ARG A 87 6.19 -13.30 11.14
CA ARG A 87 6.82 -14.31 11.99
C ARG A 87 6.07 -15.64 11.98
N LEU A 88 4.73 -15.62 11.91
CA LEU A 88 3.92 -16.82 11.76
C LEU A 88 4.19 -17.49 10.41
N GLN A 89 4.21 -16.68 9.34
CA GLN A 89 4.46 -17.13 7.98
C GLN A 89 4.98 -15.94 7.16
N PRO A 90 6.18 -16.00 6.53
CA PRO A 90 6.73 -14.89 5.75
C PRO A 90 5.78 -14.36 4.68
N ASP A 91 4.97 -15.22 4.06
CA ASP A 91 3.99 -14.87 3.03
C ASP A 91 2.55 -14.74 3.55
N PHE A 92 2.36 -14.52 4.85
CA PHE A 92 1.05 -14.47 5.48
C PHE A 92 0.11 -13.46 4.77
N TRP A 93 0.58 -12.24 4.59
CA TRP A 93 -0.21 -11.18 3.94
C TRP A 93 -0.43 -11.43 2.45
N LEU A 94 0.52 -12.06 1.77
CA LEU A 94 0.38 -12.46 0.38
C LEU A 94 -0.69 -13.55 0.20
N ARG A 95 -0.82 -14.47 1.15
CA ARG A 95 -1.87 -15.50 1.14
C ARG A 95 -3.26 -14.87 1.29
N ILE A 96 -3.40 -13.88 2.16
CA ILE A 96 -4.65 -13.10 2.31
C ILE A 96 -4.94 -12.32 1.03
N ALA A 97 -3.92 -11.64 0.46
CA ALA A 97 -4.07 -10.92 -0.80
C ALA A 97 -4.50 -11.83 -1.97
N ASN A 98 -4.05 -13.10 -2.00
CA ASN A 98 -4.50 -14.08 -3.00
C ASN A 98 -6.02 -14.29 -2.96
N ALA A 99 -6.58 -14.47 -1.76
CA ALA A 99 -8.02 -14.65 -1.60
C ALA A 99 -8.78 -13.40 -2.03
N TYR A 100 -8.28 -12.23 -1.64
CA TYR A 100 -8.89 -10.94 -2.00
C TYR A 100 -8.87 -10.69 -3.51
N VAL A 101 -7.74 -10.92 -4.18
CA VAL A 101 -7.62 -10.78 -5.65
C VAL A 101 -8.51 -11.78 -6.38
N ALA A 102 -8.61 -13.02 -5.88
CA ALA A 102 -9.50 -14.03 -6.46
C ALA A 102 -10.98 -13.57 -6.40
N ASP A 103 -11.41 -13.00 -5.27
CA ASP A 103 -12.76 -12.47 -5.10
C ASP A 103 -13.02 -11.28 -6.03
N LEU A 104 -12.13 -10.29 -6.08
CA LEU A 104 -12.24 -9.16 -7.00
C LEU A 104 -12.31 -9.61 -8.48
N THR A 105 -11.49 -10.59 -8.86
CA THR A 105 -11.49 -11.14 -10.22
C THR A 105 -12.80 -11.87 -10.53
N TYR A 106 -13.32 -12.61 -9.57
CA TYR A 106 -14.64 -13.27 -9.68
C TYR A 106 -15.77 -12.25 -9.84
N GLN A 107 -15.68 -11.10 -9.18
CA GLN A 107 -16.60 -9.98 -9.33
C GLN A 107 -16.44 -9.20 -10.64
N GLY A 108 -15.47 -9.58 -11.49
CA GLY A 108 -15.27 -8.99 -12.81
C GLY A 108 -14.22 -7.89 -12.88
N ALA A 109 -13.40 -7.68 -11.83
CA ALA A 109 -12.31 -6.73 -11.88
C ALA A 109 -11.30 -7.12 -12.96
N SER A 110 -11.08 -6.22 -13.92
CA SER A 110 -10.11 -6.38 -15.03
C SER A 110 -8.77 -5.65 -14.78
N ALA A 111 -8.73 -4.77 -13.79
CA ALA A 111 -7.54 -4.01 -13.41
C ALA A 111 -7.47 -3.83 -11.90
N LEU A 112 -6.29 -4.03 -11.33
CA LEU A 112 -6.04 -4.00 -9.89
C LEU A 112 -4.84 -3.10 -9.57
N VAL A 113 -4.90 -2.37 -8.45
CA VAL A 113 -3.77 -1.64 -7.90
C VAL A 113 -3.54 -2.01 -6.43
N VAL A 114 -2.32 -2.41 -6.08
CA VAL A 114 -1.89 -2.60 -4.69
C VAL A 114 -0.99 -1.45 -4.28
N SER A 115 -1.38 -0.71 -3.22
CA SER A 115 -0.85 0.62 -2.92
C SER A 115 0.35 0.66 -1.96
N ASP A 116 0.79 -0.48 -1.43
CA ASP A 116 1.78 -0.53 -0.35
C ASP A 116 2.84 -1.63 -0.51
N VAL A 117 3.34 -1.80 -1.71
CA VAL A 117 4.46 -2.73 -1.96
C VAL A 117 5.72 -2.21 -1.25
N ARG A 118 6.19 -2.93 -0.22
CA ARG A 118 7.31 -2.54 0.63
C ARG A 118 8.41 -3.59 0.74
N PHE A 119 8.10 -4.84 0.46
CA PHE A 119 9.00 -5.98 0.65
C PHE A 119 9.29 -6.67 -0.69
N ALA A 120 10.46 -7.30 -0.77
CA ALA A 120 10.90 -8.00 -1.98
C ALA A 120 9.92 -9.12 -2.40
N ASN A 121 9.36 -9.88 -1.43
CA ASN A 121 8.37 -10.92 -1.72
C ASN A 121 7.04 -10.35 -2.23
N GLU A 122 6.63 -9.15 -1.80
CA GLU A 122 5.44 -8.45 -2.32
C GLU A 122 5.66 -8.02 -3.78
N ALA A 123 6.83 -7.44 -4.09
CA ALA A 123 7.20 -7.10 -5.46
C ALA A 123 7.27 -8.33 -6.36
N ALA A 124 7.84 -9.44 -5.86
CA ALA A 124 7.87 -10.72 -6.57
C ALA A 124 6.45 -11.25 -6.82
N TRP A 125 5.56 -11.16 -5.82
CA TRP A 125 4.16 -11.56 -5.93
C TRP A 125 3.41 -10.79 -7.04
N VAL A 126 3.63 -9.47 -7.15
CA VAL A 126 3.06 -8.64 -8.23
C VAL A 126 3.57 -9.12 -9.59
N ARG A 127 4.89 -9.30 -9.75
CA ARG A 127 5.52 -9.71 -11.02
C ARG A 127 5.12 -11.11 -11.48
N GLN A 128 5.00 -12.06 -10.55
CA GLN A 128 4.54 -13.44 -10.85
C GLN A 128 3.12 -13.46 -11.46
N ARG A 129 2.34 -12.40 -11.26
CA ARG A 129 1.00 -12.21 -11.84
C ARG A 129 0.99 -11.37 -13.12
N GLY A 130 2.17 -11.15 -13.72
CA GLY A 130 2.32 -10.29 -14.89
C GLY A 130 2.14 -8.80 -14.59
N GLY A 131 2.11 -8.43 -13.30
CA GLY A 131 2.01 -7.04 -12.87
C GLY A 131 3.34 -6.30 -12.94
N VAL A 132 3.30 -4.98 -12.75
CA VAL A 132 4.46 -4.10 -12.75
C VAL A 132 4.49 -3.25 -11.49
N ILE A 133 5.70 -2.81 -11.13
CA ILE A 133 5.96 -1.97 -9.97
C ILE A 133 6.17 -0.52 -10.43
N TRP A 134 5.34 0.37 -9.93
CA TRP A 134 5.49 1.81 -10.08
C TRP A 134 6.03 2.43 -8.80
N ARG A 135 7.16 3.12 -8.90
CA ARG A 135 7.72 3.91 -7.78
C ARG A 135 7.23 5.34 -7.88
N ILE A 136 6.63 5.82 -6.79
CA ILE A 136 6.28 7.23 -6.67
C ILE A 136 7.42 7.91 -5.92
N HIS A 137 8.05 8.88 -6.59
CA HIS A 137 9.14 9.68 -6.06
C HIS A 137 8.68 11.12 -5.84
N ARG A 138 9.10 11.71 -4.72
CA ARG A 138 8.90 13.13 -4.42
C ARG A 138 10.13 13.65 -3.69
N GLU A 139 10.75 14.72 -4.19
CA GLU A 139 12.00 15.26 -3.62
C GLU A 139 11.86 15.68 -2.14
N LEU A 140 10.71 16.28 -1.79
CA LEU A 140 10.42 16.74 -0.42
C LEU A 140 9.92 15.65 0.53
N ALA A 141 9.68 14.43 0.04
CA ALA A 141 9.30 13.29 0.88
C ALA A 141 10.56 12.71 1.53
N GLY A 142 10.83 13.14 2.75
CA GLY A 142 11.95 12.62 3.53
C GLY A 142 11.77 11.17 3.96
N ARG A 143 12.89 10.48 4.22
CA ARG A 143 12.88 9.19 4.95
C ARG A 143 12.37 9.45 6.36
N VAL A 144 11.15 9.06 6.65
CA VAL A 144 10.55 9.17 7.98
C VAL A 144 10.86 7.88 8.73
N ARG A 145 11.98 7.81 9.42
CA ARG A 145 12.49 6.71 10.28
C ARG A 145 12.96 5.43 9.57
N GLU A 146 14.04 4.86 10.10
CA GLU A 146 14.62 3.56 9.76
C GLU A 146 13.75 2.41 10.31
N HIS A 147 12.68 2.08 9.64
CA HIS A 147 11.96 0.82 9.87
C HIS A 147 12.37 -0.19 8.80
N VAL A 148 12.43 -1.49 9.15
CA VAL A 148 12.80 -2.59 8.23
C VAL A 148 12.03 -2.53 6.90
N SER A 149 10.74 -2.14 6.94
CA SER A 149 9.92 -1.97 5.73
C SER A 149 10.35 -0.80 4.83
N GLU A 150 11.14 0.15 5.31
CA GLU A 150 11.65 1.27 4.50
C GLU A 150 13.04 0.98 3.96
N SER A 151 13.87 0.22 4.68
CA SER A 151 15.18 -0.22 4.18
C SER A 151 15.06 -1.21 3.01
N GLU A 152 14.01 -2.04 2.98
CA GLU A 152 13.77 -2.98 1.87
C GLU A 152 13.21 -2.29 0.60
N LEU A 153 12.60 -1.10 0.72
CA LEU A 153 12.10 -0.34 -0.42
C LEU A 153 13.19 -0.05 -1.46
N ASP A 154 14.41 0.25 -1.01
CA ASP A 154 15.53 0.57 -1.89
C ASP A 154 15.95 -0.64 -2.76
N GLY A 155 15.74 -1.85 -2.26
CA GLY A 155 16.01 -3.10 -2.98
C GLY A 155 14.98 -3.44 -4.07
N ILE A 156 13.81 -2.80 -4.09
CA ILE A 156 12.77 -3.05 -5.08
C ILE A 156 13.09 -2.25 -6.35
N LYS A 157 13.48 -2.92 -7.43
CA LYS A 157 13.66 -2.26 -8.73
C LYS A 157 12.29 -1.92 -9.34
N PRO A 158 11.94 -0.64 -9.59
CA PRO A 158 10.69 -0.28 -10.24
C PRO A 158 10.76 -0.54 -11.74
N ASP A 159 9.60 -0.78 -12.35
CA ASP A 159 9.43 -0.85 -13.81
C ASP A 159 9.13 0.55 -14.39
N VAL A 160 8.47 1.40 -13.57
CA VAL A 160 8.20 2.81 -13.88
C VAL A 160 8.47 3.66 -12.64
N THR A 161 9.06 4.84 -12.82
CA THR A 161 9.17 5.85 -11.76
C THR A 161 8.34 7.08 -12.14
N LEU A 162 7.40 7.46 -11.27
CA LEU A 162 6.56 8.65 -11.40
C LEU A 162 7.08 9.73 -10.43
N HIS A 163 7.43 10.89 -10.97
CA HIS A 163 7.83 12.04 -10.18
C HIS A 163 6.60 12.87 -9.78
N ASN A 164 6.47 13.16 -8.49
CA ASN A 164 5.34 13.89 -7.90
C ASN A 164 5.83 15.19 -7.22
N ASP A 165 6.50 16.03 -7.97
CA ASP A 165 7.04 17.30 -7.49
C ASP A 165 6.16 18.50 -7.90
N GLY A 166 5.11 18.25 -8.68
CA GLY A 166 4.14 19.23 -9.16
C GLY A 166 2.80 19.20 -8.44
N THR A 167 1.77 19.62 -9.16
CA THR A 167 0.37 19.60 -8.71
C THR A 167 -0.25 18.20 -8.86
N VAL A 168 -1.42 17.99 -8.25
CA VAL A 168 -2.21 16.75 -8.44
C VAL A 168 -2.61 16.58 -9.92
N ALA A 169 -2.86 17.67 -10.64
CA ALA A 169 -3.16 17.60 -12.07
C ALA A 169 -1.96 17.14 -12.91
N ASP A 170 -0.74 17.54 -12.54
CA ASP A 170 0.48 17.08 -13.18
C ASP A 170 0.70 15.58 -12.92
N LEU A 171 0.52 15.15 -11.67
CA LEU A 171 0.60 13.73 -11.31
C LEU A 171 -0.43 12.89 -12.07
N SER A 172 -1.68 13.39 -12.18
CA SER A 172 -2.74 12.71 -12.95
C SER A 172 -2.35 12.54 -14.41
N ARG A 173 -1.76 13.57 -15.02
CA ARG A 173 -1.25 13.49 -16.41
C ARG A 173 -0.17 12.44 -16.54
N THR A 174 0.81 12.43 -15.64
CA THR A 174 1.91 11.47 -15.62
C THR A 174 1.40 10.03 -15.47
N VAL A 175 0.41 9.79 -14.59
CA VAL A 175 -0.24 8.48 -14.41
C VAL A 175 -0.94 8.05 -15.71
N CYS A 176 -1.71 8.93 -16.34
CA CYS A 176 -2.39 8.63 -17.60
C CYS A 176 -1.41 8.31 -18.74
N GLU A 177 -0.30 9.04 -18.84
CA GLU A 177 0.76 8.76 -19.82
C GLU A 177 1.42 7.41 -19.58
N ALA A 178 1.73 7.08 -18.31
CA ALA A 178 2.30 5.79 -17.96
C ALA A 178 1.36 4.61 -18.27
N LEU A 179 0.05 4.79 -18.12
CA LEU A 179 -0.95 3.80 -18.51
C LEU A 179 -0.98 3.57 -20.02
N ARG A 180 -0.93 4.64 -20.83
CA ARG A 180 -0.94 4.55 -22.30
C ARG A 180 0.30 3.85 -22.87
N ASN A 181 1.45 4.09 -22.28
CA ASN A 181 2.74 3.53 -22.75
C ASN A 181 2.90 2.04 -22.39
N ARG A 182 1.92 1.43 -21.74
CA ARG A 182 1.88 0.01 -21.37
C ARG A 182 1.11 -0.86 -22.36
N VAL A 183 0.36 -0.27 -23.25
CA VAL A 183 -0.43 -0.98 -24.30
C VAL A 183 0.42 -1.05 -25.61
#